data_0b1b518a3de5ff9ce304eacf38892d02
#
_entry.id   0b1b518a3de5ff9ce304eacf38892d02
#
_cell.length_a   1.000
_cell.length_b   1.000
_cell.length_c   1.000
_cell.angle_alpha   90.00
_cell.angle_beta   90.00
_cell.angle_gamma   90.00
#
_symmetry.space_group_name_H-M   'P 1'
#
loop_
_entity.id
_entity.type
_entity.pdbx_description
1 polymer ?
#
loop_
_entity_poly.entity_id
_entity_poly.type
_entity_poly.pdbx_seq_one_letter_code
_entity_poly.pdbx_strand_id
1 'polypeptide(L)'
;MDAGYQIDKVQHGEQPDDFKPMPSVGNGVEEIRVRDDTGAYRIIYTARLANSVVVLHVFAKKTQATSKRDIDVAKRRFNELMELMGDKNERAR
;
A
#
# COMPACT_ATOMS: atom_id res chain seq x y z
N MET A 1 -5.19 -13.65 -9.90
CA MET A 1 -5.79 -12.35 -9.58
C MET A 1 -4.97 -11.23 -10.18
N ASP A 2 -5.63 -10.28 -10.78
CA ASP A 2 -5.00 -9.14 -11.43
C ASP A 2 -4.78 -8.01 -10.43
N ALA A 3 -3.58 -7.45 -10.39
CA ALA A 3 -3.23 -6.35 -9.50
C ALA A 3 -4.12 -5.13 -9.75
N GLY A 4 -4.40 -4.79 -11.00
CA GLY A 4 -5.27 -3.68 -11.37
C GLY A 4 -6.68 -3.85 -10.82
N TYR A 5 -7.21 -5.06 -10.86
CA TYR A 5 -8.54 -5.37 -10.34
C TYR A 5 -8.60 -5.18 -8.82
N GLN A 6 -7.57 -5.62 -8.09
CA GLN A 6 -7.53 -5.49 -6.64
C GLN A 6 -7.44 -4.02 -6.21
N ILE A 7 -6.63 -3.23 -6.90
CA ILE A 7 -6.51 -1.79 -6.63
C ILE A 7 -7.83 -1.08 -6.95
N ASP A 8 -8.49 -1.46 -8.04
CA ASP A 8 -9.79 -0.91 -8.41
C ASP A 8 -10.83 -1.16 -7.30
N LYS A 9 -10.84 -2.36 -6.73
CA LYS A 9 -11.72 -2.66 -5.60
C LYS A 9 -11.51 -1.71 -4.43
N VAL A 10 -10.24 -1.46 -4.08
CA VAL A 10 -9.91 -0.58 -2.96
C VAL A 10 -10.36 0.85 -3.26
N GLN A 11 -10.17 1.32 -4.49
CA GLN A 11 -10.60 2.66 -4.90
C GLN A 11 -12.11 2.85 -4.84
N HIS A 12 -12.87 1.77 -4.98
CA HIS A 12 -14.33 1.79 -4.86
C HIS A 12 -14.82 1.50 -3.44
N GLY A 13 -13.92 1.46 -2.47
CA GLY A 13 -14.27 1.20 -1.07
C GLY A 13 -14.52 -0.26 -0.76
N GLU A 14 -14.19 -1.17 -1.67
CA GLU A 14 -14.36 -2.60 -1.48
C GLU A 14 -13.08 -3.22 -0.91
N GLN A 15 -13.23 -4.34 -0.20
CA GLN A 15 -12.07 -5.06 0.32
C GLN A 15 -11.41 -5.88 -0.79
N PRO A 16 -10.08 -5.87 -0.90
CA PRO A 16 -9.40 -6.78 -1.81
C PRO A 16 -9.54 -8.23 -1.32
N ASP A 17 -9.33 -9.18 -2.25
CA ASP A 17 -9.55 -10.60 -1.94
C ASP A 17 -8.56 -11.18 -0.92
N ASP A 18 -7.31 -10.72 -0.96
CA ASP A 18 -6.27 -11.23 -0.05
C ASP A 18 -5.42 -10.06 0.42
N PHE A 19 -5.74 -9.54 1.58
CA PHE A 19 -5.06 -8.39 2.14
C PHE A 19 -4.78 -8.57 3.62
N LYS A 20 -3.86 -7.76 4.13
CA LYS A 20 -3.65 -7.66 5.57
C LYS A 20 -3.21 -6.24 5.94
N PRO A 21 -3.58 -5.77 7.14
CA PRO A 21 -3.07 -4.48 7.62
C PRO A 21 -1.55 -4.53 7.81
N MET A 22 -0.90 -3.38 7.60
CA MET A 22 0.54 -3.23 7.78
C MET A 22 0.83 -2.08 8.74
N PRO A 23 0.49 -2.22 10.03
CA PRO A 23 0.68 -1.13 11.00
C PRO A 23 2.15 -0.77 11.20
N SER A 24 3.07 -1.70 10.92
CA SER A 24 4.50 -1.41 11.01
C SER A 24 4.96 -0.38 9.99
N VAL A 25 4.22 -0.21 8.88
CA VAL A 25 4.50 0.82 7.88
C VAL A 25 3.84 2.14 8.27
N GLY A 26 2.56 2.09 8.60
CA GLY A 26 1.84 3.28 8.99
C GLY A 26 0.36 3.00 9.20
N ASN A 27 -0.33 3.96 9.79
CA ASN A 27 -1.76 3.85 10.05
C ASN A 27 -2.53 3.91 8.73
N GLY A 28 -3.42 2.94 8.51
CA GLY A 28 -4.22 2.87 7.30
C GLY A 28 -3.48 2.27 6.11
N VAL A 29 -2.32 1.67 6.33
CA VAL A 29 -1.54 1.00 5.28
C VAL A 29 -1.91 -0.49 5.28
N GLU A 30 -2.09 -1.03 4.07
CA GLU A 30 -2.41 -2.44 3.86
C GLU A 30 -1.53 -3.05 2.79
N GLU A 31 -1.42 -4.36 2.81
CA GLU A 31 -0.70 -5.14 1.79
C GLU A 31 -1.70 -6.05 1.07
N ILE A 32 -1.68 -6.02 -0.26
CA ILE A 32 -2.43 -6.97 -1.08
C ILE A 32 -1.47 -8.00 -1.63
N ARG A 33 -1.89 -9.25 -1.62
CA ARG A 33 -1.16 -10.35 -2.26
C ARG A 33 -1.85 -10.68 -3.57
N VAL A 34 -1.07 -10.69 -4.64
CA VAL A 34 -1.58 -10.94 -5.99
C VAL A 34 -0.77 -12.06 -6.62
N ARG A 35 -1.44 -12.93 -7.36
CA ARG A 35 -0.78 -13.99 -8.10
C ARG A 35 -1.26 -13.98 -9.54
N ASP A 36 -0.34 -14.07 -10.48
CA ASP A 36 -0.65 -14.19 -11.89
C ASP A 36 0.27 -15.23 -12.55
N ASP A 37 0.26 -15.30 -13.89
CA ASP A 37 1.04 -16.28 -14.64
C ASP A 37 2.54 -16.11 -14.48
N THR A 38 2.99 -14.91 -14.11
CA THR A 38 4.42 -14.62 -13.97
C THR A 38 4.92 -14.81 -12.54
N GLY A 39 4.02 -14.98 -11.56
CA GLY A 39 4.42 -15.23 -10.18
C GLY A 39 3.51 -14.59 -9.16
N ALA A 40 4.02 -14.48 -7.94
CA ALA A 40 3.30 -13.87 -6.84
C ALA A 40 3.92 -12.51 -6.51
N TYR A 41 3.06 -11.53 -6.26
CA TYR A 41 3.47 -10.14 -5.98
C TYR A 41 2.76 -9.61 -4.75
N ARG A 42 3.37 -8.60 -4.13
CA ARG A 42 2.76 -7.87 -3.03
C ARG A 42 2.71 -6.40 -3.35
N ILE A 43 1.62 -5.75 -2.97
CA ILE A 43 1.41 -4.32 -3.17
C ILE A 43 1.09 -3.70 -1.83
N ILE A 44 1.92 -2.75 -1.38
CA ILE A 44 1.69 -2.01 -0.15
C ILE A 44 1.13 -0.64 -0.53
N TYR A 45 0.00 -0.27 0.06
CA TYR A 45 -0.75 0.92 -0.32
C TYR A 45 -1.43 1.55 0.89
N THR A 46 -1.82 2.81 0.74
CA THR A 46 -2.63 3.50 1.75
C THR A 46 -4.11 3.27 1.44
N ALA A 47 -4.86 2.74 2.40
CA ALA A 47 -6.27 2.44 2.22
C ALA A 47 -7.21 3.51 2.79
N ARG A 48 -6.69 4.41 3.62
CA ARG A 48 -7.50 5.40 4.34
C ARG A 48 -6.94 6.81 4.19
N LEU A 49 -6.69 7.20 2.95
CA LEU A 49 -6.12 8.50 2.67
C LEU A 49 -7.15 9.34 1.92
N ALA A 50 -8.04 10.01 2.66
CA ALA A 50 -9.07 10.88 2.09
C ALA A 50 -9.80 10.17 0.93
N ASN A 51 -9.70 10.71 -0.29
CA ASN A 51 -10.35 10.14 -1.46
C ASN A 51 -9.39 9.41 -2.39
N SER A 52 -8.20 9.06 -1.90
CA SER A 52 -7.14 8.51 -2.73
C SER A 52 -6.59 7.21 -2.18
N VAL A 53 -6.17 6.33 -3.09
CA VAL A 53 -5.35 5.19 -2.76
C VAL A 53 -3.97 5.45 -3.37
N VAL A 54 -2.93 5.41 -2.54
CA VAL A 54 -1.57 5.64 -3.00
C VAL A 54 -0.78 4.37 -2.84
N VAL A 55 -0.24 3.86 -3.93
CA VAL A 55 0.63 2.68 -3.91
C VAL A 55 2.01 3.12 -3.43
N LEU A 56 2.49 2.51 -2.36
CA LEU A 56 3.79 2.82 -1.77
C LEU A 56 4.90 1.95 -2.34
N HIS A 57 4.62 0.68 -2.59
CA HIS A 57 5.66 -0.26 -3.00
C HIS A 57 5.03 -1.51 -3.63
N VAL A 58 5.60 -1.95 -4.74
CA VAL A 58 5.23 -3.20 -5.41
C VAL A 58 6.48 -4.05 -5.54
N PHE A 59 6.39 -5.32 -5.16
CA PHE A 59 7.56 -6.19 -5.20
C PHE A 59 7.15 -7.65 -5.38
N ALA A 60 8.06 -8.46 -5.92
CA ALA A 60 7.84 -9.89 -6.10
C ALA A 60 7.89 -10.60 -4.75
N LYS A 61 6.95 -11.50 -4.50
CA LYS A 61 6.92 -12.28 -3.28
C LYS A 61 7.97 -13.38 -3.35
N LYS A 62 8.96 -13.35 -2.47
CA LYS A 62 10.02 -14.35 -2.40
C LYS A 62 9.93 -15.24 -1.18
N THR A 63 9.25 -14.79 -0.12
CA THR A 63 9.10 -15.52 1.14
C THR A 63 7.68 -15.33 1.66
N GLN A 64 7.32 -16.08 2.70
CA GLN A 64 6.00 -15.94 3.33
C GLN A 64 5.83 -14.56 4.00
N ALA A 65 6.87 -14.10 4.64
CA ALA A 65 6.84 -12.80 5.32
C ALA A 65 7.38 -11.71 4.40
N THR A 66 6.88 -10.49 4.58
CA THR A 66 7.41 -9.31 3.90
C THR A 66 8.80 -9.01 4.48
N SER A 67 9.81 -8.86 3.63
CA SER A 67 11.17 -8.62 4.08
C SER A 67 11.30 -7.26 4.76
N LYS A 68 12.28 -7.14 5.66
CA LYS A 68 12.55 -5.87 6.31
C LYS A 68 12.88 -4.77 5.30
N ARG A 69 13.61 -5.10 4.24
CA ARG A 69 13.97 -4.16 3.19
C ARG A 69 12.72 -3.57 2.53
N ASP A 70 11.74 -4.42 2.21
CA ASP A 70 10.51 -3.96 1.56
C ASP A 70 9.66 -3.13 2.51
N ILE A 71 9.63 -3.51 3.79
CA ILE A 71 8.95 -2.72 4.82
C ILE A 71 9.61 -1.34 4.95
N ASP A 72 10.93 -1.29 4.98
CA ASP A 72 11.66 -0.02 5.13
C ASP A 72 11.42 0.91 3.94
N VAL A 73 11.38 0.38 2.72
CA VAL A 73 11.06 1.16 1.52
C VAL A 73 9.65 1.75 1.65
N ALA A 74 8.68 0.93 2.04
CA ALA A 74 7.30 1.38 2.19
C ALA A 74 7.18 2.44 3.30
N LYS A 75 7.87 2.26 4.42
CA LYS A 75 7.89 3.23 5.51
C LYS A 75 8.42 4.59 5.06
N ARG A 76 9.53 4.57 4.33
CA ARG A 76 10.13 5.81 3.84
C ARG A 76 9.16 6.56 2.93
N ARG A 77 8.54 5.84 2.00
CA ARG A 77 7.58 6.44 1.07
C ARG A 77 6.33 6.95 1.79
N PHE A 78 5.86 6.20 2.79
CA PHE A 78 4.74 6.64 3.59
C PHE A 78 5.06 7.94 4.34
N ASN A 79 6.24 8.02 4.95
CA ASN A 79 6.67 9.21 5.68
C ASN A 79 6.78 10.42 4.75
N GLU A 80 7.33 10.23 3.56
CA GLU A 80 7.42 11.29 2.56
C GLU A 80 6.03 11.80 2.16
N LEU A 81 5.09 10.88 1.97
CA LEU A 81 3.71 11.22 1.65
C LEU A 81 3.05 12.01 2.77
N MET A 82 3.25 11.59 4.01
CA MET A 82 2.68 12.28 5.17
C MET A 82 3.27 13.67 5.33
N GLU A 83 4.55 13.86 5.08
CA GLU A 83 5.18 15.17 5.12
C GLU A 83 4.57 16.11 4.09
N LEU A 84 4.36 15.63 2.86
CA LEU A 84 3.74 16.42 1.80
C LEU A 84 2.32 16.82 2.18
N MET A 85 1.56 15.92 2.77
CA MET A 85 0.19 16.20 3.20
C MET A 85 0.15 17.14 4.39
N GLY A 86 1.09 16.99 5.32
CA GLY A 86 1.24 17.89 6.46
C GLY A 86 1.54 19.31 6.01
N ASP A 87 2.47 19.49 5.09
CA ASP A 87 2.80 20.79 4.52
C ASP A 87 1.60 21.43 3.86
N LYS A 88 0.83 20.66 3.08
CA LYS A 88 -0.39 21.15 2.46
C LYS A 88 -1.41 21.61 3.47
N ASN A 89 -1.59 20.83 4.54
CA ASN A 89 -2.53 21.16 5.60
C ASN A 89 -2.11 22.44 6.32
N GLU A 90 -0.85 22.63 6.59
CA GLU A 90 -0.33 23.84 7.20
C GLU A 90 -0.57 25.06 6.32
N ARG A 91 -0.36 24.92 5.03
CA ARG A 91 -0.59 26.04 4.07
C ARG A 91 -2.07 26.38 3.94
N ALA A 92 -2.95 25.42 4.16
CA ALA A 92 -4.39 25.64 4.07
C ALA A 92 -4.97 26.37 5.26
N ARG A 93 -4.20 26.52 6.31
CA ARG A 93 -4.59 27.27 7.50
C ARG A 93 -4.27 28.74 7.28
#